data_53765dc44a4dc3e905d653dd8666c77d
#
_entry.id   53765dc44a4dc3e905d653dd8666c77d
#
_cell.length_a   1.000
_cell.length_b   1.000
_cell.length_c   1.000
_cell.angle_alpha   90.00
_cell.angle_beta   90.00
_cell.angle_gamma   90.00
#
_symmetry.space_group_name_H-M   'P 1'
#
loop_
_entity.id
_entity.type
_entity.pdbx_description
1 polymer ?
#
loop_
_entity_poly.entity_id
_entity_poly.type
_entity_poly.pdbx_seq_one_letter_code
_entity_poly.pdbx_strand_id
1 'polypeptide(L)'
;MFHVILFQPEIPPNTGNVIRLCANTGSTLHLIEPLGFELDDKRLRRAGLDYHEFATLQTHPDLSSCLQSIGHPRLFAFTTKGSRPFHDASFQEGDAFLFGPESRGLPADILDALPGDQRLRLPMREGCRSLNLSNTVAVAVYEGWRQLGFK
;
A
#
# COMPACT_ATOMS: atom_id res chain seq x y z
N MET A 1 -3.36 -8.96 10.12
CA MET A 1 -2.16 -8.12 10.00
C MET A 1 -2.56 -6.75 9.45
N PHE A 2 -1.87 -6.16 8.49
CA PHE A 2 -2.23 -4.86 7.92
C PHE A 2 -3.05 -5.00 6.65
N HIS A 3 -3.78 -3.94 6.30
CA HIS A 3 -4.35 -3.77 4.97
C HIS A 3 -3.44 -2.89 4.16
N VAL A 4 -2.99 -3.36 3.00
CA VAL A 4 -2.20 -2.58 2.06
C VAL A 4 -3.10 -2.17 0.91
N ILE A 5 -3.20 -0.87 0.65
CA ILE A 5 -4.08 -0.33 -0.39
C ILE A 5 -3.23 0.41 -1.42
N LEU A 6 -3.28 -0.06 -2.66
CA LEU A 6 -2.63 0.62 -3.79
C LEU A 6 -3.69 1.39 -4.57
N PHE A 7 -3.57 2.71 -4.59
CA PHE A 7 -4.52 3.59 -5.27
C PHE A 7 -4.11 3.74 -6.74
N GLN A 8 -4.91 3.15 -7.63
CA GLN A 8 -4.74 3.22 -9.08
C GLN A 8 -3.30 2.89 -9.53
N PRO A 9 -2.78 1.71 -9.16
CA PRO A 9 -1.40 1.34 -9.52
C PRO A 9 -1.24 1.24 -11.04
N GLU A 10 -0.06 1.57 -11.52
CA GLU A 10 0.21 1.75 -12.96
C GLU A 10 1.18 0.71 -13.52
N ILE A 11 2.12 0.22 -12.72
CA ILE A 11 3.23 -0.61 -13.17
C ILE A 11 3.08 -2.04 -12.68
N PRO A 12 2.78 -3.01 -13.57
CA PRO A 12 2.49 -4.39 -13.18
C PRO A 12 3.55 -5.06 -12.31
N PRO A 13 4.86 -4.95 -12.59
CA PRO A 13 5.88 -5.56 -11.73
C PRO A 13 5.84 -5.08 -10.28
N ASN A 14 5.51 -3.81 -10.04
CA ASN A 14 5.38 -3.30 -8.67
C ASN A 14 4.23 -3.98 -7.94
N THR A 15 3.07 -4.09 -8.57
CA THR A 15 1.92 -4.78 -8.00
C THR A 15 2.24 -6.25 -7.74
N GLY A 16 2.93 -6.92 -8.67
CA GLY A 16 3.36 -8.31 -8.49
C GLY A 16 4.24 -8.50 -7.26
N ASN A 17 5.21 -7.61 -7.06
CA ASN A 17 6.08 -7.65 -5.89
C ASN A 17 5.30 -7.42 -4.59
N VAL A 18 4.33 -6.51 -4.61
CA VAL A 18 3.50 -6.24 -3.43
C VAL A 18 2.58 -7.42 -3.10
N ILE A 19 2.06 -8.11 -4.11
CA ILE A 19 1.26 -9.33 -3.90
C ILE A 19 2.08 -10.35 -3.10
N ARG A 20 3.32 -10.61 -3.53
CA ARG A 20 4.21 -11.55 -2.84
C ARG A 20 4.55 -11.08 -1.44
N LEU A 21 4.84 -9.79 -1.28
CA LEU A 21 5.12 -9.20 0.02
C LEU A 21 3.96 -9.41 1.00
N CYS A 22 2.74 -9.13 0.55
CA CYS A 22 1.56 -9.28 1.40
C CYS A 22 1.34 -10.74 1.79
N ALA A 23 1.54 -11.66 0.86
CA ALA A 23 1.46 -13.10 1.16
C ALA A 23 2.50 -13.50 2.22
N ASN A 24 3.73 -13.00 2.11
CA ASN A 24 4.80 -13.32 3.05
C ASN A 24 4.58 -12.75 4.45
N THR A 25 3.88 -11.63 4.56
CA THR A 25 3.71 -10.92 5.84
C THR A 25 2.33 -11.12 6.45
N GLY A 26 1.44 -11.83 5.78
CA GLY A 26 0.06 -12.00 6.24
C GLY A 26 -0.80 -10.76 6.10
N SER A 27 -0.37 -9.79 5.30
CA SER A 27 -1.14 -8.58 5.00
C SER A 27 -2.13 -8.85 3.87
N THR A 28 -3.24 -8.12 3.85
CA THR A 28 -4.24 -8.21 2.79
C THR A 28 -4.04 -7.07 1.80
N LEU A 29 -3.97 -7.39 0.50
CA LEU A 29 -3.76 -6.40 -0.54
C LEU A 29 -5.09 -6.00 -1.19
N HIS A 30 -5.28 -4.69 -1.32
CA HIS A 30 -6.43 -4.08 -1.98
C HIS A 30 -5.93 -3.18 -3.11
N LEU A 31 -6.53 -3.30 -4.29
CA LEU A 31 -6.24 -2.43 -5.43
C LEU A 31 -7.46 -1.56 -5.73
N ILE A 32 -7.24 -0.27 -5.86
CA ILE A 32 -8.30 0.67 -6.21
C ILE A 32 -8.25 0.95 -7.70
N GLU A 33 -9.36 0.68 -8.37
CA GLU A 33 -9.51 0.93 -9.81
C GLU A 33 -9.66 2.43 -10.13
N PRO A 34 -9.33 2.88 -11.35
CA PRO A 34 -8.86 2.06 -12.46
C PRO A 34 -7.39 1.66 -12.31
N LEU A 35 -7.05 0.45 -12.75
CA LEU A 35 -5.68 -0.04 -12.82
C LEU A 35 -5.06 0.35 -14.16
N GLY A 36 -3.77 0.67 -14.17
CA GLY A 36 -3.04 0.97 -15.40
C GLY A 36 -2.66 -0.26 -16.22
N PHE A 37 -3.20 -1.43 -15.88
CA PHE A 37 -2.90 -2.71 -16.52
C PHE A 37 -4.06 -3.65 -16.32
N GLU A 38 -4.05 -4.78 -17.06
CA GLU A 38 -5.03 -5.85 -16.85
C GLU A 38 -4.52 -6.82 -15.79
N LEU A 39 -5.44 -7.24 -14.92
CA LEU A 39 -5.16 -8.17 -13.84
C LEU A 39 -6.03 -9.42 -14.01
N ASP A 40 -5.39 -10.57 -14.27
CA ASP A 40 -6.05 -11.86 -14.37
C ASP A 40 -5.09 -12.98 -13.89
N ASP A 41 -5.64 -14.15 -13.63
CA ASP A 41 -4.87 -15.29 -13.11
C ASP A 41 -3.73 -15.67 -14.04
N LYS A 42 -3.95 -15.63 -15.34
CA LYS A 42 -2.95 -16.01 -16.33
C LYS A 42 -1.73 -15.09 -16.28
N ARG A 43 -1.97 -13.75 -16.19
CA ARG A 43 -0.91 -12.77 -16.09
C ARG A 43 -0.15 -12.88 -14.77
N LEU A 44 -0.87 -13.10 -13.68
CA LEU A 44 -0.26 -13.28 -12.36
C LEU A 44 0.63 -14.53 -12.33
N ARG A 45 0.16 -15.64 -12.88
CA ARG A 45 0.95 -16.86 -12.96
C ARG A 45 2.18 -16.69 -13.87
N ARG A 46 2.03 -15.97 -14.98
CA ARG A 46 3.14 -15.66 -15.89
C ARG A 46 4.19 -14.80 -15.21
N ALA A 47 3.80 -13.95 -14.28
CA ALA A 47 4.71 -13.14 -13.47
C ALA A 47 5.40 -13.93 -12.36
N GLY A 48 5.13 -15.22 -12.24
CA GLY A 48 5.77 -16.10 -11.25
C GLY A 48 5.04 -16.19 -9.93
N LEU A 49 3.79 -15.73 -9.85
CA LEU A 49 2.98 -15.80 -8.63
C LEU A 49 2.17 -17.09 -8.59
N ASP A 50 2.11 -17.71 -7.40
CA ASP A 50 1.26 -18.86 -7.17
C ASP A 50 -0.16 -18.42 -6.80
N TYR A 51 -1.14 -19.29 -7.03
CA TYR A 51 -2.54 -18.99 -6.71
C TYR A 51 -2.71 -18.56 -5.26
N HIS A 52 -2.07 -19.22 -4.30
CA HIS A 52 -2.22 -18.86 -2.89
C HIS A 52 -1.67 -17.46 -2.58
N GLU A 53 -0.73 -16.95 -3.36
CA GLU A 53 -0.18 -15.62 -3.17
C GLU A 53 -1.16 -14.52 -3.56
N PHE A 54 -2.04 -14.78 -4.54
CA PHE A 54 -3.00 -13.77 -4.99
C PHE A 54 -4.47 -14.13 -4.74
N ALA A 55 -4.73 -15.25 -4.04
CA ALA A 55 -6.10 -15.72 -3.79
C ALA A 55 -6.92 -14.74 -2.95
N THR A 56 -6.28 -13.96 -2.08
CA THR A 56 -6.95 -12.98 -1.22
C THR A 56 -6.89 -11.54 -1.76
N LEU A 57 -6.29 -11.36 -2.94
CA LEU A 57 -6.25 -10.05 -3.58
C LEU A 57 -7.66 -9.55 -3.88
N GLN A 58 -7.94 -8.29 -3.51
CA GLN A 58 -9.24 -7.67 -3.72
C GLN A 58 -9.09 -6.42 -4.55
N THR A 59 -10.05 -6.19 -5.46
CA THR A 59 -10.14 -4.95 -6.23
C THR A 59 -11.41 -4.21 -5.83
N HIS A 60 -11.35 -2.89 -5.84
CA HIS A 60 -12.46 -2.02 -5.45
C HIS A 60 -12.63 -0.90 -6.47
N PRO A 61 -13.88 -0.46 -6.74
CA PRO A 61 -14.10 0.64 -7.69
C PRO A 61 -13.57 1.98 -7.20
N ASP A 62 -13.50 2.20 -5.89
CA ASP A 62 -12.99 3.43 -5.29
C ASP A 62 -12.50 3.18 -3.87
N LEU A 63 -11.81 4.17 -3.31
CA LEU A 63 -11.25 4.08 -1.96
C LEU A 63 -12.35 3.96 -0.91
N SER A 64 -13.44 4.69 -1.06
CA SER A 64 -14.55 4.68 -0.10
C SER A 64 -15.14 3.27 0.04
N SER A 65 -15.38 2.59 -1.08
CA SER A 65 -15.89 1.21 -1.08
C SER A 65 -14.90 0.26 -0.40
N CYS A 66 -13.61 0.44 -0.65
CA CYS A 66 -12.58 -0.36 -0.01
C CYS A 66 -12.61 -0.19 1.52
N LEU A 67 -12.57 1.05 1.99
CA LEU A 67 -12.57 1.34 3.43
C LEU A 67 -13.83 0.82 4.11
N GLN A 68 -14.98 0.95 3.45
CA GLN A 68 -16.23 0.41 3.98
C GLN A 68 -16.16 -1.11 4.13
N SER A 69 -15.61 -1.80 3.14
CA SER A 69 -15.52 -3.27 3.14
C SER A 69 -14.63 -3.82 4.26
N ILE A 70 -13.67 -3.04 4.73
CA ILE A 70 -12.73 -3.45 5.79
C ILE A 70 -13.03 -2.79 7.14
N GLY A 71 -14.19 -2.12 7.28
CA GLY A 71 -14.66 -1.60 8.54
C GLY A 71 -14.02 -0.28 8.99
N HIS A 72 -13.56 0.54 8.07
CA HIS A 72 -12.96 1.86 8.33
C HIS A 72 -11.83 1.82 9.37
N PRO A 73 -10.76 1.04 9.14
CA PRO A 73 -9.61 1.02 10.05
C PRO A 73 -8.88 2.36 10.03
N ARG A 74 -7.96 2.54 10.97
CA ARG A 74 -7.07 3.69 10.90
C ARG A 74 -6.31 3.66 9.59
N LEU A 75 -6.26 4.78 8.88
CA LEU A 75 -5.68 4.90 7.55
C LEU A 75 -4.44 5.80 7.61
N PHE A 76 -3.32 5.30 7.13
CA PHE A 76 -2.08 6.05 7.00
C PHE A 76 -1.70 6.13 5.53
N ALA A 77 -1.56 7.35 5.01
CA ALA A 77 -1.10 7.57 3.64
C ALA A 77 0.41 7.78 3.62
N PHE A 78 1.09 7.07 2.72
CA PHE A 78 2.52 7.22 2.51
C PHE A 78 2.74 8.12 1.29
N THR A 79 3.38 9.25 1.51
CA THR A 79 3.50 10.30 0.50
C THR A 79 4.78 11.08 0.71
N THR A 80 5.41 11.53 -0.40
CA THR A 80 6.56 12.42 -0.33
C THR A 80 6.19 13.82 0.21
N LYS A 81 4.88 14.13 0.26
CA LYS A 81 4.34 15.37 0.81
C LYS A 81 3.93 15.22 2.27
N GLY A 82 4.24 14.10 2.90
CA GLY A 82 3.93 13.86 4.30
C GLY A 82 4.77 14.73 5.20
N SER A 83 4.18 15.18 6.31
CA SER A 83 4.85 16.01 7.31
C SER A 83 5.43 15.19 8.46
N ARG A 84 4.94 13.97 8.66
CA ARG A 84 5.34 13.11 9.76
C ARG A 84 6.26 11.99 9.29
N PRO A 85 7.44 11.79 9.92
CA PRO A 85 8.24 10.61 9.62
C PRO A 85 7.45 9.34 9.91
N PHE A 86 7.52 8.37 9.00
CA PHE A 86 6.71 7.15 9.11
C PHE A 86 7.01 6.35 10.39
N HIS A 87 8.25 6.37 10.82
CA HIS A 87 8.70 5.60 11.99
C HIS A 87 8.28 6.25 13.33
N ASP A 88 7.78 7.48 13.32
CA ASP A 88 7.20 8.12 14.51
C ASP A 88 5.75 7.68 14.76
N ALA A 89 5.10 7.09 13.77
CA ALA A 89 3.73 6.60 13.94
C ALA A 89 3.74 5.26 14.71
N SER A 90 2.74 5.08 15.57
CA SER A 90 2.54 3.81 16.28
C SER A 90 1.45 3.03 15.59
N PHE A 91 1.82 1.89 15.01
CA PHE A 91 0.90 1.05 14.24
C PHE A 91 0.25 -0.01 15.12
N GLN A 92 -0.95 -0.42 14.72
CA GLN A 92 -1.74 -1.43 15.41
C GLN A 92 -2.22 -2.48 14.42
N GLU A 93 -2.53 -3.66 14.93
CA GLU A 93 -3.16 -4.71 14.13
C GLU A 93 -4.39 -4.18 13.42
N GLY A 94 -4.53 -4.47 12.13
CA GLY A 94 -5.67 -4.03 11.34
C GLY A 94 -5.55 -2.65 10.72
N ASP A 95 -4.48 -1.90 10.97
CA ASP A 95 -4.27 -0.61 10.32
C ASP A 95 -4.16 -0.75 8.80
N ALA A 96 -4.57 0.28 8.08
CA ALA A 96 -4.50 0.34 6.63
C ALA A 96 -3.41 1.32 6.17
N PHE A 97 -2.61 0.89 5.22
CA PHE A 97 -1.52 1.66 4.60
C PHE A 97 -1.88 1.96 3.15
N LEU A 98 -1.95 3.23 2.80
CA LEU A 98 -2.38 3.71 1.48
C LEU A 98 -1.19 4.28 0.71
N PHE A 99 -1.03 3.82 -0.53
CA PHE A 99 0.05 4.23 -1.43
C PHE A 99 -0.54 4.71 -2.75
N GLY A 100 0.05 5.76 -3.31
CA GLY A 100 -0.42 6.36 -4.56
C GLY A 100 0.16 5.71 -5.82
N PRO A 101 -0.39 6.09 -7.00
CA PRO A 101 0.14 5.65 -8.28
C PRO A 101 1.60 6.09 -8.44
N GLU A 102 2.37 5.27 -9.16
CA GLU A 102 3.82 5.44 -9.27
C GLU A 102 4.23 6.80 -9.85
N SER A 103 3.51 7.30 -10.86
CA SER A 103 3.89 8.52 -11.56
C SER A 103 3.33 9.81 -10.93
N ARG A 104 2.24 9.72 -10.17
CA ARG A 104 1.49 10.90 -9.72
C ARG A 104 1.42 11.08 -8.22
N GLY A 105 1.60 10.00 -7.46
CA GLY A 105 1.31 10.00 -6.04
C GLY A 105 -0.20 10.11 -5.75
N LEU A 106 -0.55 10.22 -4.49
CA LEU A 106 -1.95 10.33 -4.07
C LEU A 106 -2.55 11.69 -4.46
N PRO A 107 -3.82 11.73 -4.90
CA PRO A 107 -4.51 12.98 -5.18
C PRO A 107 -4.58 13.88 -3.95
N ALA A 108 -4.58 15.20 -4.18
CA ALA A 108 -4.62 16.19 -3.12
C ALA A 108 -5.86 16.08 -2.25
N ASP A 109 -7.02 15.77 -2.84
CA ASP A 109 -8.28 15.63 -2.11
C ASP A 109 -8.22 14.47 -1.10
N ILE A 110 -7.56 13.37 -1.44
CA ILE A 110 -7.37 12.25 -0.52
C ILE A 110 -6.45 12.66 0.63
N LEU A 111 -5.33 13.29 0.31
CA LEU A 111 -4.37 13.74 1.32
C LEU A 111 -4.98 14.79 2.27
N ASP A 112 -5.72 15.75 1.72
CA ASP A 112 -6.33 16.83 2.49
C ASP A 112 -7.44 16.31 3.43
N ALA A 113 -8.05 15.18 3.09
CA ALA A 113 -9.08 14.56 3.94
C ALA A 113 -8.49 13.83 5.14
N LEU A 114 -7.18 13.61 5.19
CA LEU A 114 -6.51 12.90 6.29
C LEU A 114 -5.88 13.91 7.28
N PRO A 115 -5.95 13.62 8.60
CA PRO A 115 -5.18 14.37 9.57
C PRO A 115 -3.69 14.35 9.25
N GLY A 116 -2.97 15.42 9.63
CA GLY A 116 -1.54 15.54 9.33
C GLY A 116 -0.69 14.41 9.90
N ASP A 117 -1.08 13.87 11.06
CA ASP A 117 -0.36 12.76 11.70
C ASP A 117 -0.60 11.40 11.01
N GLN A 118 -1.51 11.35 10.04
CA GLN A 118 -1.76 10.17 9.20
C GLN A 118 -1.18 10.32 7.79
N ARG A 119 -0.44 11.38 7.52
CA ARG A 119 0.30 11.56 6.27
C ARG A 119 1.78 11.39 6.55
N LEU A 120 2.30 10.23 6.16
CA LEU A 120 3.61 9.76 6.55
C LEU A 120 4.60 9.85 5.40
N ARG A 121 5.86 10.07 5.74
CA ARG A 121 6.96 10.14 4.77
C ARG A 121 8.10 9.22 5.17
N LEU A 122 8.63 8.49 4.20
CA LEU A 122 9.89 7.78 4.36
C LEU A 122 11.05 8.78 4.23
N PRO A 123 12.08 8.66 5.04
CA PRO A 123 13.24 9.54 4.92
C PRO A 123 13.96 9.30 3.60
N MET A 124 14.41 10.38 2.97
CA MET A 124 15.21 10.34 1.75
C MET A 124 16.29 11.41 1.85
N ARG A 125 17.42 11.14 1.23
CA ARG A 125 18.47 12.16 1.11
C ARG A 125 18.00 13.27 0.19
N GLU A 126 18.46 14.48 0.44
CA GLU A 126 18.12 15.64 -0.37
C GLU A 126 18.52 15.40 -1.84
N GLY A 127 17.67 15.83 -2.77
CA GLY A 127 17.89 15.71 -4.19
C GLY A 127 17.64 14.34 -4.78
N CYS A 128 17.24 13.35 -3.99
CA CYS A 128 16.94 12.00 -4.47
C CYS A 128 15.51 11.89 -4.97
N ARG A 129 15.30 10.95 -5.90
CA ARG A 129 13.97 10.60 -6.38
C ARG A 129 13.23 9.78 -5.32
N SER A 130 11.90 9.70 -5.46
CA SER A 130 11.07 8.81 -4.66
C SER A 130 11.52 7.37 -4.81
N LEU A 131 11.37 6.58 -3.74
CA LEU A 131 11.61 5.15 -3.80
C LEU A 131 10.61 4.48 -4.75
N ASN A 132 11.03 3.37 -5.35
CA ASN A 132 10.12 2.48 -6.06
C ASN A 132 8.94 2.10 -5.15
N LEU A 133 7.73 2.01 -5.72
CA LEU A 133 6.52 1.74 -4.95
C LEU A 133 6.61 0.47 -4.14
N SER A 134 7.02 -0.64 -4.73
CA SER A 134 7.09 -1.91 -4.01
C SER A 134 8.11 -1.88 -2.87
N ASN A 135 9.21 -1.16 -3.04
CA ASN A 135 10.20 -0.96 -1.97
C ASN A 135 9.59 -0.14 -0.83
N THR A 136 8.85 0.92 -1.14
CA THR A 136 8.17 1.74 -0.13
C THR A 136 7.19 0.90 0.67
N VAL A 137 6.38 0.08 0.00
CA VAL A 137 5.43 -0.79 0.68
C VAL A 137 6.14 -1.77 1.60
N ALA A 138 7.23 -2.39 1.13
CA ALA A 138 8.01 -3.32 1.94
C ALA A 138 8.55 -2.67 3.21
N VAL A 139 9.14 -1.49 3.08
CA VAL A 139 9.68 -0.74 4.23
C VAL A 139 8.58 -0.43 5.23
N ALA A 140 7.43 0.06 4.76
CA ALA A 140 6.30 0.43 5.61
C ALA A 140 5.73 -0.79 6.36
N VAL A 141 5.47 -1.88 5.64
CA VAL A 141 4.89 -3.09 6.22
C VAL A 141 5.85 -3.71 7.25
N TYR A 142 7.13 -3.82 6.93
CA TYR A 142 8.10 -4.39 7.87
C TYR A 142 8.31 -3.51 9.10
N GLU A 143 8.27 -2.19 8.98
CA GLU A 143 8.32 -1.32 10.16
C GLU A 143 7.08 -1.54 11.04
N GLY A 144 5.89 -1.60 10.46
CA GLY A 144 4.69 -1.89 11.23
C GLY A 144 4.74 -3.24 11.92
N TRP A 145 5.20 -4.27 11.20
CA TRP A 145 5.33 -5.61 11.75
C TRP A 145 6.39 -5.68 12.86
N ARG A 146 7.50 -4.96 12.68
CA ARG A 146 8.51 -4.83 13.73
C ARG A 146 7.90 -4.25 15.01
N GLN A 147 7.09 -3.21 14.91
CA GLN A 147 6.42 -2.61 16.06
C GLN A 147 5.50 -3.59 16.78
N LEU A 148 4.91 -4.54 16.05
CA LEU A 148 4.07 -5.59 16.63
C LEU A 148 4.89 -6.79 17.13
N GLY A 149 6.21 -6.73 17.10
CA GLY A 149 7.11 -7.78 17.54
C GLY A 149 7.21 -8.97 16.59
N PHE A 150 6.85 -8.78 15.31
CA PHE A 150 6.84 -9.85 14.29
C PHE A 150 5.94 -11.04 14.64
N LYS A 151 4.82 -10.77 15.29
CA LYS A 151 3.86 -11.80 15.72
C LYS A 151 2.68 -11.92 14.76
#